data_1b04348bc01d68fa5e022c5faf2368ff
#
_entry.id   1b04348bc01d68fa5e022c5faf2368ff
#
_cell.length_a   1.000
_cell.length_b   1.000
_cell.length_c   1.000
_cell.angle_alpha   90.00
_cell.angle_beta   90.00
_cell.angle_gamma   90.00
#
_symmetry.space_group_name_H-M   'P 1'
#
loop_
_entity.id
_entity.type
_entity.pdbx_description
1 polymer ?
#
loop_
_entity_poly.entity_id
_entity_poly.type
_entity_poly.pdbx_seq_one_letter_code
_entity_poly.pdbx_strand_id
1 'polypeptide(L)'
;MTSKTKIIFSLLTAGFIAATNAADIEMNLNSSSTFPGNLSETSAYLENGAPYTGAIDSSTNITLNAQFDSVPGNEYIASVSSNITAGNFTYNMNFPEKFWGKTMLSLSNNYTFSVDNFYFNINESLTPHPKLSFYLNSGATLKVRGDFLYTDIRANKDWYQTRLAISGSGSFNVDGNLTIDSKPTAVWSHALNAVVLEINATNFRVGGNVTIQNNWGDKNIIYMCGTSSTSYARSFGGLRVSQNGMIILNGTPEKTSTTDLIFTNTSESEYVGGLFCIESNGVLPDNKLNIRMTADSVGGRQIMRFNNLPDWSMDNIVHKGSPNSLGEVEVSNGRVDIGMYDGMKGGKLMLNGYNGASNAIFSATGIFSGTESGKVVFDSMEFSRGTIVFDLAEEKEFGDFIQINGAATRTSVTAELIFDINISAYELEGWLSGFQEDEWNVDLMSFSTSESNLTADDITLKLQDGVFGKLSITDLDGISTITASLTTVPEPAEIAALFGLAALFFAWRKRSKK
;
A
#
# COMPACT_ATOMS: atom_id res chain seq x y z
N MET A 1 -7.74 -75.37 26.19
CA MET A 1 -8.41 -74.13 26.55
C MET A 1 -8.32 -73.17 25.39
N THR A 2 -9.40 -73.06 24.62
CA THR A 2 -9.49 -72.32 23.37
C THR A 2 -10.02 -70.93 23.62
N SER A 3 -9.21 -69.87 23.36
CA SER A 3 -9.63 -68.49 23.41
C SER A 3 -10.26 -68.11 22.06
N LYS A 4 -11.56 -67.73 22.11
CA LYS A 4 -12.28 -67.25 20.94
C LYS A 4 -12.04 -65.73 20.78
N THR A 5 -11.28 -65.33 19.79
CA THR A 5 -11.14 -63.95 19.38
C THR A 5 -12.38 -63.53 18.56
N LYS A 6 -13.20 -62.63 19.11
CA LYS A 6 -14.27 -61.99 18.35
C LYS A 6 -13.69 -60.87 17.48
N ILE A 7 -13.76 -61.04 16.18
CA ILE A 7 -13.49 -59.99 15.22
C ILE A 7 -14.78 -59.18 15.07
N ILE A 8 -14.75 -57.91 15.50
CA ILE A 8 -15.79 -56.94 15.26
C ILE A 8 -15.49 -56.29 13.90
N PHE A 9 -16.28 -56.62 12.89
CA PHE A 9 -16.33 -55.86 11.64
C PHE A 9 -17.11 -54.57 11.90
N SER A 10 -16.42 -53.42 12.02
CA SER A 10 -17.05 -52.13 11.88
C SER A 10 -17.22 -51.86 10.39
N LEU A 11 -18.45 -51.88 9.91
CA LEU A 11 -18.80 -51.33 8.60
C LEU A 11 -18.52 -49.83 8.64
N LEU A 12 -17.38 -49.39 8.04
CA LEU A 12 -17.22 -48.01 7.65
C LEU A 12 -18.16 -47.79 6.44
N THR A 13 -19.31 -47.20 6.68
CA THR A 13 -20.07 -46.52 5.65
C THR A 13 -19.25 -45.33 5.21
N ALA A 14 -18.41 -45.53 4.18
CA ALA A 14 -17.84 -44.43 3.42
C ALA A 14 -19.03 -43.70 2.77
N GLY A 15 -19.49 -42.63 3.40
CA GLY A 15 -20.33 -41.67 2.74
C GLY A 15 -19.54 -41.14 1.54
N PHE A 16 -19.90 -41.56 0.36
CA PHE A 16 -19.54 -40.85 -0.86
C PHE A 16 -20.16 -39.47 -0.73
N ILE A 17 -19.37 -38.50 -0.28
CA ILE A 17 -19.63 -37.10 -0.58
C ILE A 17 -19.42 -37.08 -2.10
N ALA A 18 -20.49 -37.12 -2.86
CA ALA A 18 -20.45 -36.76 -4.27
C ALA A 18 -19.84 -35.33 -4.25
N ALA A 19 -18.62 -35.21 -4.74
CA ALA A 19 -18.11 -33.91 -5.08
C ALA A 19 -19.12 -33.36 -6.10
N THR A 20 -19.95 -32.43 -5.67
CA THR A 20 -20.79 -31.68 -6.58
C THR A 20 -19.80 -30.95 -7.47
N ASN A 21 -19.68 -31.39 -8.73
CA ASN A 21 -18.90 -30.66 -9.70
C ASN A 21 -19.46 -29.23 -9.70
N ALA A 22 -18.56 -28.27 -9.58
CA ALA A 22 -18.94 -26.86 -9.69
C ALA A 22 -19.69 -26.68 -11.03
N ALA A 23 -20.85 -26.05 -10.99
CA ALA A 23 -21.56 -25.72 -12.23
C ALA A 23 -20.83 -24.55 -12.88
N ASP A 24 -20.45 -24.71 -14.15
CA ASP A 24 -19.89 -23.64 -14.95
C ASP A 24 -21.00 -23.08 -15.84
N ILE A 25 -21.47 -21.87 -15.55
CA ILE A 25 -22.52 -21.20 -16.30
C ILE A 25 -21.96 -19.98 -17.03
N GLU A 26 -22.51 -19.73 -18.23
CA GLU A 26 -22.09 -18.60 -19.03
C GLU A 26 -23.27 -17.70 -19.44
N MET A 27 -22.99 -16.41 -19.57
CA MET A 27 -23.90 -15.45 -20.17
C MET A 27 -23.17 -14.76 -21.32
N ASN A 28 -23.72 -14.91 -22.52
CA ASN A 28 -23.18 -14.29 -23.72
C ASN A 28 -23.89 -12.98 -24.00
N LEU A 29 -23.18 -11.87 -23.87
CA LEU A 29 -23.67 -10.53 -24.17
C LEU A 29 -23.25 -10.16 -25.59
N ASN A 30 -24.20 -9.97 -26.47
CA ASN A 30 -23.96 -9.56 -27.85
C ASN A 30 -24.72 -8.26 -28.21
N SER A 31 -24.37 -7.65 -29.32
CA SER A 31 -24.91 -6.37 -29.79
C SER A 31 -26.43 -6.33 -30.01
N SER A 32 -27.07 -7.49 -30.11
CA SER A 32 -28.53 -7.62 -30.31
C SER A 32 -29.30 -7.71 -28.98
N SER A 33 -28.62 -7.92 -27.86
CA SER A 33 -29.29 -7.99 -26.57
C SER A 33 -29.66 -6.58 -26.10
N THR A 34 -30.93 -6.37 -25.75
CA THR A 34 -31.37 -5.15 -25.06
C THR A 34 -30.76 -5.14 -23.67
N PHE A 35 -29.73 -4.29 -23.46
CA PHE A 35 -29.15 -4.07 -22.16
C PHE A 35 -30.10 -3.29 -21.24
N PRO A 36 -30.12 -3.59 -19.93
CA PRO A 36 -29.09 -4.18 -19.09
C PRO A 36 -29.27 -5.70 -18.84
N GLY A 37 -28.17 -6.47 -18.93
CA GLY A 37 -28.16 -7.85 -18.46
C GLY A 37 -28.26 -7.87 -16.93
N ASN A 38 -29.26 -8.58 -16.40
CA ASN A 38 -29.41 -8.74 -14.95
C ASN A 38 -28.74 -10.05 -14.51
N LEU A 39 -27.61 -9.96 -13.83
CA LEU A 39 -26.89 -11.13 -13.33
C LEU A 39 -27.69 -11.95 -12.29
N SER A 40 -28.75 -11.36 -11.74
CA SER A 40 -29.64 -12.07 -10.81
C SER A 40 -30.67 -12.97 -11.50
N GLU A 41 -30.80 -12.90 -12.81
CA GLU A 41 -31.75 -13.69 -13.58
C GLU A 41 -31.10 -14.99 -14.07
N THR A 42 -31.38 -16.10 -13.41
CA THR A 42 -30.82 -17.40 -13.75
C THR A 42 -31.18 -17.87 -15.19
N SER A 43 -32.32 -17.46 -15.70
CA SER A 43 -32.76 -17.77 -17.09
C SER A 43 -31.88 -17.15 -18.18
N ALA A 44 -31.02 -16.17 -17.82
CA ALA A 44 -30.08 -15.56 -18.74
C ALA A 44 -28.80 -16.39 -18.96
N TYR A 45 -28.58 -17.42 -18.13
CA TYR A 45 -27.37 -18.22 -18.17
C TYR A 45 -27.57 -19.52 -18.95
N LEU A 46 -26.47 -19.98 -19.52
CA LEU A 46 -26.36 -21.26 -20.19
C LEU A 46 -25.37 -22.15 -19.44
N GLU A 47 -25.69 -23.43 -19.34
CA GLU A 47 -24.77 -24.48 -18.91
C GLU A 47 -24.59 -25.46 -20.06
N ASN A 48 -23.37 -25.60 -20.57
CA ASN A 48 -23.09 -26.42 -21.77
C ASN A 48 -23.99 -26.10 -22.98
N GLY A 49 -24.33 -24.81 -23.16
CA GLY A 49 -25.17 -24.32 -24.24
C GLY A 49 -26.68 -24.49 -24.05
N ALA A 50 -27.15 -25.05 -22.94
CA ALA A 50 -28.57 -25.18 -22.58
C ALA A 50 -28.94 -24.16 -21.47
N PRO A 51 -30.22 -23.69 -21.40
CA PRO A 51 -30.65 -22.80 -20.32
C PRO A 51 -30.38 -23.38 -18.94
N TYR A 52 -29.72 -22.61 -18.11
CA TYR A 52 -29.43 -23.01 -16.74
C TYR A 52 -30.70 -22.95 -15.89
N THR A 53 -30.94 -24.02 -15.15
CA THR A 53 -32.13 -24.13 -14.28
C THR A 53 -31.79 -24.32 -12.80
N GLY A 54 -30.51 -24.37 -12.48
CA GLY A 54 -30.02 -24.50 -11.08
C GLY A 54 -30.08 -23.20 -10.29
N ALA A 55 -29.75 -23.29 -9.02
CA ALA A 55 -29.51 -22.14 -8.18
C ALA A 55 -28.04 -21.68 -8.32
N ILE A 56 -27.82 -20.38 -8.32
CA ILE A 56 -26.46 -19.80 -8.23
C ILE A 56 -26.05 -19.80 -6.76
N ASP A 57 -24.99 -20.53 -6.45
CA ASP A 57 -24.40 -20.61 -5.11
C ASP A 57 -22.86 -20.60 -5.18
N SER A 58 -22.20 -20.77 -4.03
CA SER A 58 -20.73 -20.73 -3.93
C SER A 58 -19.99 -21.82 -4.73
N SER A 59 -20.69 -22.84 -5.24
CA SER A 59 -20.14 -23.86 -6.13
C SER A 59 -20.30 -23.51 -7.61
N THR A 60 -21.03 -22.44 -7.94
CA THR A 60 -21.34 -22.04 -9.31
C THR A 60 -20.32 -21.05 -9.82
N ASN A 61 -19.55 -21.39 -10.85
CA ASN A 61 -18.70 -20.43 -11.55
C ASN A 61 -19.51 -19.71 -12.64
N ILE A 62 -19.33 -18.40 -12.72
CA ILE A 62 -20.03 -17.55 -13.70
C ILE A 62 -19.01 -17.00 -14.69
N THR A 63 -19.30 -17.20 -15.98
CA THR A 63 -18.55 -16.57 -17.07
C THR A 63 -19.46 -15.61 -17.84
N LEU A 64 -19.06 -14.36 -17.89
CA LEU A 64 -19.71 -13.33 -18.70
C LEU A 64 -18.84 -13.06 -19.93
N ASN A 65 -19.34 -13.39 -21.12
CA ASN A 65 -18.65 -13.13 -22.38
C ASN A 65 -19.31 -11.93 -23.07
N ALA A 66 -18.59 -10.82 -23.15
CA ALA A 66 -19.03 -9.64 -23.89
C ALA A 66 -18.37 -9.63 -25.26
N GLN A 67 -19.17 -9.87 -26.30
CA GLN A 67 -18.74 -9.85 -27.69
C GLN A 67 -19.66 -8.93 -28.49
N PHE A 68 -19.11 -7.83 -29.02
CA PHE A 68 -19.87 -6.81 -29.70
C PHE A 68 -19.36 -6.61 -31.12
N ASP A 69 -20.21 -6.83 -32.10
CA ASP A 69 -19.88 -6.69 -33.53
C ASP A 69 -20.01 -5.25 -34.05
N SER A 70 -20.70 -4.39 -33.31
CA SER A 70 -20.85 -2.95 -33.64
C SER A 70 -21.14 -2.13 -32.39
N VAL A 71 -20.77 -0.86 -32.41
CA VAL A 71 -20.85 0.06 -31.27
C VAL A 71 -22.17 0.82 -31.27
N PRO A 72 -23.16 0.45 -30.47
CA PRO A 72 -24.20 1.38 -30.11
C PRO A 72 -23.83 2.05 -28.79
N GLY A 73 -23.73 3.39 -28.81
CA GLY A 73 -23.72 4.29 -27.63
C GLY A 73 -23.20 3.77 -26.29
N ASN A 74 -22.22 4.28 -25.90
CA ASN A 74 -21.51 4.67 -24.69
C ASN A 74 -21.47 3.80 -23.41
N GLU A 75 -22.42 2.95 -23.04
CA GLU A 75 -22.36 2.25 -21.73
C GLU A 75 -23.01 0.85 -21.80
N TYR A 76 -22.26 -0.17 -21.43
CA TYR A 76 -22.83 -1.51 -21.23
C TYR A 76 -22.98 -1.76 -19.73
N ILE A 77 -24.20 -2.03 -19.28
CA ILE A 77 -24.51 -2.18 -17.86
C ILE A 77 -24.95 -3.64 -17.64
N ALA A 78 -24.16 -4.36 -16.85
CA ALA A 78 -24.67 -5.55 -16.16
C ALA A 78 -25.12 -5.11 -14.76
N SER A 79 -26.29 -5.58 -14.31
CA SER A 79 -26.84 -5.19 -13.03
C SER A 79 -26.95 -6.40 -12.08
N VAL A 80 -26.87 -6.12 -10.78
CA VAL A 80 -27.16 -7.06 -9.71
C VAL A 80 -28.32 -6.49 -8.92
N SER A 81 -29.47 -7.14 -8.94
CA SER A 81 -30.71 -6.72 -8.30
C SER A 81 -31.22 -7.67 -7.21
N SER A 82 -30.43 -8.67 -6.85
CA SER A 82 -30.61 -9.54 -5.71
C SER A 82 -29.26 -9.99 -5.18
N ASN A 83 -29.23 -10.59 -3.99
CA ASN A 83 -28.00 -11.16 -3.46
C ASN A 83 -27.55 -12.36 -4.31
N ILE A 84 -26.30 -12.32 -4.74
CA ILE A 84 -25.66 -13.40 -5.47
C ILE A 84 -24.43 -13.86 -4.68
N THR A 85 -24.32 -15.16 -4.47
CA THR A 85 -23.08 -15.80 -4.00
C THR A 85 -22.68 -16.81 -5.05
N ALA A 86 -21.48 -16.69 -5.60
CA ALA A 86 -20.97 -17.58 -6.64
C ALA A 86 -19.54 -18.02 -6.29
N GLY A 87 -19.05 -19.02 -7.01
CA GLY A 87 -17.66 -19.40 -7.04
C GLY A 87 -16.81 -18.34 -7.74
N ASN A 88 -16.08 -18.71 -8.78
CA ASN A 88 -15.34 -17.73 -9.56
C ASN A 88 -16.27 -16.94 -10.49
N PHE A 89 -15.98 -15.66 -10.65
CA PHE A 89 -16.61 -14.82 -11.66
C PHE A 89 -15.57 -14.38 -12.68
N THR A 90 -15.81 -14.73 -13.94
CA THR A 90 -14.95 -14.35 -15.06
C THR A 90 -15.72 -13.45 -16.01
N TYR A 91 -15.16 -12.28 -16.30
CA TYR A 91 -15.70 -11.38 -17.31
C TYR A 91 -14.69 -11.25 -18.44
N ASN A 92 -15.03 -11.81 -19.59
CA ASN A 92 -14.23 -11.74 -20.81
C ASN A 92 -14.76 -10.64 -21.72
N MET A 93 -13.90 -9.73 -22.12
CA MET A 93 -14.20 -8.64 -23.04
C MET A 93 -13.47 -8.90 -24.35
N ASN A 94 -14.25 -9.15 -25.44
CA ASN A 94 -13.75 -9.37 -26.78
C ASN A 94 -14.40 -8.38 -27.74
N PHE A 95 -13.67 -7.36 -28.18
CA PHE A 95 -14.17 -6.36 -29.11
C PHE A 95 -13.34 -6.36 -30.39
N PRO A 96 -13.90 -6.80 -31.53
CA PRO A 96 -13.18 -6.83 -32.80
C PRO A 96 -12.96 -5.46 -33.42
N GLU A 97 -13.73 -4.44 -33.03
CA GLU A 97 -13.66 -3.08 -33.56
C GLU A 97 -13.35 -2.02 -32.48
N LYS A 98 -13.03 -0.80 -32.94
CA LYS A 98 -12.74 0.34 -32.03
C LYS A 98 -13.97 0.68 -31.19
N PHE A 99 -13.87 0.43 -29.90
CA PHE A 99 -14.90 0.69 -28.91
C PHE A 99 -14.45 1.80 -27.93
N TRP A 100 -15.24 2.85 -27.78
CA TRP A 100 -14.96 3.97 -26.90
C TRP A 100 -15.79 3.93 -25.61
N GLY A 101 -16.46 2.84 -25.35
CA GLY A 101 -17.39 2.73 -24.22
C GLY A 101 -16.75 2.21 -22.95
N LYS A 102 -17.48 2.38 -21.85
CA LYS A 102 -17.17 1.77 -20.56
C LYS A 102 -18.10 0.59 -20.31
N THR A 103 -17.57 -0.46 -19.73
CA THR A 103 -18.35 -1.54 -19.15
C THR A 103 -18.67 -1.21 -17.71
N MET A 104 -19.92 -1.27 -17.33
CA MET A 104 -20.35 -0.97 -15.98
C MET A 104 -21.03 -2.20 -15.36
N LEU A 105 -20.59 -2.58 -14.17
CA LEU A 105 -21.31 -3.47 -13.27
C LEU A 105 -21.98 -2.64 -12.18
N SER A 106 -23.31 -2.57 -12.17
CA SER A 106 -24.07 -1.81 -11.20
C SER A 106 -24.70 -2.72 -10.16
N LEU A 107 -24.42 -2.47 -8.90
CA LEU A 107 -25.09 -3.14 -7.78
C LEU A 107 -26.17 -2.24 -7.21
N SER A 108 -27.41 -2.72 -7.22
CA SER A 108 -28.56 -2.00 -6.64
C SER A 108 -28.47 -1.94 -5.12
N ASN A 109 -29.26 -1.04 -4.52
CA ASN A 109 -29.23 -0.78 -3.09
C ASN A 109 -29.38 -2.07 -2.23
N ASN A 110 -28.52 -2.18 -1.22
CA ASN A 110 -28.56 -3.24 -0.21
C ASN A 110 -28.32 -4.67 -0.73
N TYR A 111 -27.89 -4.86 -1.97
CA TYR A 111 -27.54 -6.18 -2.46
C TYR A 111 -26.05 -6.45 -2.38
N THR A 112 -25.74 -7.73 -2.17
CA THR A 112 -24.36 -8.23 -2.13
C THR A 112 -24.09 -9.13 -3.33
N PHE A 113 -23.04 -8.84 -4.06
CA PHE A 113 -22.44 -9.73 -5.05
C PHE A 113 -21.15 -10.29 -4.46
N SER A 114 -21.18 -11.56 -4.07
CA SER A 114 -20.07 -12.24 -3.41
C SER A 114 -19.53 -13.35 -4.30
N VAL A 115 -18.23 -13.34 -4.57
CA VAL A 115 -17.54 -14.33 -5.40
C VAL A 115 -16.25 -14.80 -4.75
N ASP A 116 -15.76 -15.98 -5.13
CA ASP A 116 -14.47 -16.47 -4.65
C ASP A 116 -13.34 -15.65 -5.25
N ASN A 117 -13.24 -15.65 -6.57
CA ASN A 117 -12.29 -14.80 -7.29
C ASN A 117 -13.00 -14.05 -8.40
N PHE A 118 -12.47 -12.87 -8.74
CA PHE A 118 -12.97 -12.03 -9.82
C PHE A 118 -11.89 -11.87 -10.89
N TYR A 119 -12.17 -12.36 -12.09
CA TYR A 119 -11.29 -12.25 -13.25
C TYR A 119 -11.93 -11.34 -14.30
N PHE A 120 -11.24 -10.28 -14.67
CA PHE A 120 -11.62 -9.45 -15.80
C PHE A 120 -10.53 -9.51 -16.86
N ASN A 121 -10.88 -10.05 -18.03
CA ASN A 121 -9.94 -10.31 -19.10
C ASN A 121 -10.31 -9.50 -20.35
N ILE A 122 -9.34 -8.75 -20.86
CA ILE A 122 -9.41 -8.13 -22.18
C ILE A 122 -8.48 -8.89 -23.10
N ASN A 123 -9.04 -9.77 -23.91
CA ASN A 123 -8.27 -10.72 -24.70
C ASN A 123 -7.90 -10.17 -26.08
N GLU A 124 -8.91 -9.72 -26.85
CA GLU A 124 -8.71 -9.14 -28.18
C GLU A 124 -9.57 -7.90 -28.29
N SER A 125 -8.97 -6.75 -28.50
CA SER A 125 -9.73 -5.53 -28.69
C SER A 125 -8.86 -4.50 -29.40
N LEU A 126 -9.42 -3.86 -30.40
CA LEU A 126 -8.90 -2.61 -30.98
C LEU A 126 -9.37 -1.38 -30.17
N THR A 127 -9.96 -1.61 -29.00
CA THR A 127 -10.53 -0.58 -28.15
C THR A 127 -9.42 0.25 -27.51
N PRO A 128 -9.37 1.55 -27.72
CA PRO A 128 -8.30 2.39 -27.18
C PRO A 128 -8.38 2.58 -25.65
N HIS A 129 -9.57 2.52 -25.05
CA HIS A 129 -9.76 2.84 -23.63
C HIS A 129 -10.71 1.87 -22.92
N PRO A 130 -10.33 0.60 -22.70
CA PRO A 130 -11.19 -0.29 -21.93
C PRO A 130 -11.29 0.20 -20.49
N LYS A 131 -12.53 0.40 -20.07
CA LYS A 131 -12.85 0.81 -18.71
C LYS A 131 -13.82 -0.21 -18.11
N LEU A 132 -13.39 -0.91 -17.06
CA LEU A 132 -14.30 -1.61 -16.15
C LEU A 132 -14.72 -0.63 -15.07
N SER A 133 -16.01 -0.44 -14.91
CA SER A 133 -16.57 0.43 -13.87
C SER A 133 -17.50 -0.36 -12.97
N PHE A 134 -17.33 -0.20 -11.66
CA PHE A 134 -18.30 -0.62 -10.65
C PHE A 134 -19.03 0.60 -10.13
N TYR A 135 -20.36 0.50 -10.10
CA TYR A 135 -21.20 1.48 -9.45
C TYR A 135 -21.95 0.82 -8.30
N LEU A 136 -21.54 1.14 -7.09
CA LEU A 136 -22.06 0.53 -5.87
C LEU A 136 -23.04 1.48 -5.19
N ASN A 137 -24.32 1.18 -5.31
CA ASN A 137 -25.35 1.98 -4.67
C ASN A 137 -25.30 1.86 -3.13
N SER A 138 -26.11 2.64 -2.44
CA SER A 138 -26.15 2.69 -0.97
C SER A 138 -26.41 1.29 -0.38
N GLY A 139 -25.55 0.87 0.56
CA GLY A 139 -25.62 -0.45 1.18
C GLY A 139 -25.26 -1.62 0.27
N ALA A 140 -24.97 -1.39 -1.02
CA ALA A 140 -24.51 -2.45 -1.91
C ALA A 140 -23.08 -2.87 -1.57
N THR A 141 -22.78 -4.16 -1.74
CA THR A 141 -21.46 -4.71 -1.47
C THR A 141 -21.01 -5.61 -2.62
N LEU A 142 -19.86 -5.28 -3.21
CA LEU A 142 -19.09 -6.24 -3.98
C LEU A 142 -18.07 -6.88 -3.03
N LYS A 143 -18.14 -8.20 -2.87
CA LYS A 143 -17.22 -8.96 -2.04
C LYS A 143 -16.52 -10.03 -2.86
N VAL A 144 -15.20 -9.94 -2.93
CA VAL A 144 -14.32 -10.96 -3.50
C VAL A 144 -13.58 -11.62 -2.35
N ARG A 145 -13.85 -12.92 -2.10
CA ARG A 145 -13.26 -13.67 -0.98
C ARG A 145 -11.80 -14.04 -1.19
N GLY A 146 -11.37 -14.14 -2.44
CA GLY A 146 -9.98 -14.35 -2.86
C GLY A 146 -9.45 -13.15 -3.61
N ASP A 147 -8.89 -13.39 -4.81
CA ASP A 147 -8.19 -12.39 -5.60
C ASP A 147 -9.09 -11.72 -6.65
N PHE A 148 -8.83 -10.43 -6.88
CA PHE A 148 -9.36 -9.67 -8.01
C PHE A 148 -8.24 -9.45 -9.02
N LEU A 149 -8.38 -10.02 -10.22
CA LEU A 149 -7.41 -9.88 -11.29
C LEU A 149 -8.02 -9.22 -12.53
N TYR A 150 -7.46 -8.09 -12.92
CA TYR A 150 -7.74 -7.42 -14.19
C TYR A 150 -6.56 -7.61 -15.13
N THR A 151 -6.77 -8.37 -16.21
CA THR A 151 -5.73 -8.69 -17.20
C THR A 151 -6.05 -8.05 -18.54
N ASP A 152 -5.09 -7.30 -19.09
CA ASP A 152 -5.18 -6.70 -20.42
C ASP A 152 -4.01 -7.19 -21.27
N ILE A 153 -4.31 -8.12 -22.20
CA ILE A 153 -3.31 -8.75 -23.07
C ILE A 153 -3.43 -8.35 -24.54
N ARG A 154 -4.10 -7.26 -24.84
CA ARG A 154 -4.32 -6.80 -26.22
C ARG A 154 -3.03 -6.68 -27.02
N ALA A 155 -3.06 -7.15 -28.28
CA ALA A 155 -1.89 -7.18 -29.14
C ALA A 155 -1.54 -5.84 -29.81
N ASN A 156 -2.53 -4.95 -30.01
CA ASN A 156 -2.33 -3.73 -30.82
C ASN A 156 -2.86 -2.50 -30.09
N LYS A 157 -2.07 -1.41 -30.07
CA LYS A 157 -2.30 -0.30 -29.16
C LYS A 157 -1.96 1.05 -29.76
N ASP A 158 -2.96 1.74 -30.24
CA ASP A 158 -2.80 3.10 -30.73
C ASP A 158 -2.95 4.18 -29.66
N TRP A 159 -3.78 3.94 -28.62
CA TRP A 159 -4.04 4.88 -27.51
C TRP A 159 -4.46 4.11 -26.27
N TYR A 160 -3.94 4.45 -25.07
CA TYR A 160 -4.11 3.54 -23.94
C TYR A 160 -4.53 4.19 -22.65
N GLN A 161 -5.62 3.69 -22.14
CA GLN A 161 -5.87 3.56 -20.71
C GLN A 161 -6.51 2.21 -20.42
N THR A 162 -5.84 1.39 -19.61
CA THR A 162 -6.50 0.29 -18.91
C THR A 162 -7.03 0.85 -17.62
N ARG A 163 -8.35 0.89 -17.41
CA ARG A 163 -8.94 1.59 -16.27
C ARG A 163 -9.92 0.72 -15.51
N LEU A 164 -9.66 0.57 -14.21
CA LEU A 164 -10.61 0.06 -13.22
C LEU A 164 -11.15 1.24 -12.41
N ALA A 165 -12.45 1.46 -12.44
CA ALA A 165 -13.10 2.52 -11.68
C ALA A 165 -14.12 1.95 -10.71
N ILE A 166 -14.05 2.36 -9.44
CA ILE A 166 -14.95 1.92 -8.39
C ILE A 166 -15.58 3.16 -7.79
N SER A 167 -16.91 3.27 -7.87
CA SER A 167 -17.65 4.46 -7.49
C SER A 167 -18.93 4.12 -6.70
N GLY A 168 -19.46 5.12 -6.02
CA GLY A 168 -20.72 5.03 -5.28
C GLY A 168 -20.54 4.97 -3.77
N SER A 169 -21.68 4.89 -3.07
CA SER A 169 -21.72 4.90 -1.60
C SER A 169 -21.74 3.51 -0.95
N GLY A 170 -21.64 2.46 -1.76
CA GLY A 170 -21.52 1.09 -1.30
C GLY A 170 -20.09 0.68 -0.94
N SER A 171 -19.88 -0.61 -0.76
CA SER A 171 -18.60 -1.19 -0.31
C SER A 171 -17.98 -2.08 -1.39
N PHE A 172 -16.68 -1.89 -1.64
CA PHE A 172 -15.84 -2.74 -2.45
C PHE A 172 -14.83 -3.45 -1.55
N ASN A 173 -14.97 -4.76 -1.41
CA ASN A 173 -14.15 -5.55 -0.51
C ASN A 173 -13.50 -6.72 -1.26
N VAL A 174 -12.19 -6.79 -1.23
CA VAL A 174 -11.38 -7.92 -1.71
C VAL A 174 -10.61 -8.46 -0.50
N ASP A 175 -10.82 -9.72 -0.15
CA ASP A 175 -10.10 -10.32 1.00
C ASP A 175 -8.66 -10.72 0.63
N GLY A 176 -8.41 -11.11 -0.64
CA GLY A 176 -7.09 -11.37 -1.21
C GLY A 176 -6.46 -10.14 -1.87
N ASN A 177 -5.76 -10.35 -3.00
CA ASN A 177 -5.06 -9.30 -3.74
C ASN A 177 -5.96 -8.67 -4.82
N LEU A 178 -5.70 -7.40 -5.12
CA LEU A 178 -6.19 -6.71 -6.30
C LEU A 178 -5.02 -6.45 -7.24
N THR A 179 -5.05 -7.05 -8.43
CA THR A 179 -3.99 -6.88 -9.42
C THR A 179 -4.56 -6.33 -10.72
N ILE A 180 -3.99 -5.26 -11.23
CA ILE A 180 -4.21 -4.74 -12.57
C ILE A 180 -2.94 -4.99 -13.37
N ASP A 181 -3.01 -5.93 -14.31
CA ASP A 181 -1.88 -6.41 -15.08
C ASP A 181 -2.09 -6.11 -16.56
N SER A 182 -1.36 -5.14 -17.08
CA SER A 182 -1.40 -4.75 -18.48
C SER A 182 -0.15 -5.24 -19.21
N LYS A 183 -0.35 -6.24 -20.09
CA LYS A 183 0.72 -6.95 -20.85
C LYS A 183 0.56 -6.80 -22.36
N PRO A 184 0.58 -5.61 -22.91
CA PRO A 184 0.49 -5.47 -24.36
C PRO A 184 1.71 -6.04 -25.08
N THR A 185 1.53 -6.54 -26.28
CA THR A 185 2.58 -7.17 -27.09
C THR A 185 3.24 -6.24 -28.10
N ALA A 186 2.66 -5.05 -28.37
CA ALA A 186 3.21 -4.08 -29.33
C ALA A 186 3.14 -2.64 -28.80
N VAL A 187 4.19 -1.85 -29.06
CA VAL A 187 4.35 -0.47 -28.59
C VAL A 187 4.14 0.53 -29.70
N TRP A 188 3.30 1.52 -29.43
CA TRP A 188 3.35 2.79 -30.15
C TRP A 188 3.62 3.89 -29.12
N SER A 189 4.56 4.77 -29.41
CA SER A 189 4.99 5.82 -28.48
C SER A 189 4.00 6.98 -28.43
N HIS A 190 2.94 6.86 -27.65
CA HIS A 190 2.07 7.99 -27.34
C HIS A 190 2.06 8.29 -25.85
N ALA A 191 2.05 9.57 -25.53
CA ALA A 191 2.16 10.13 -24.18
C ALA A 191 1.00 9.78 -23.21
N LEU A 192 0.06 8.94 -23.61
CA LEU A 192 -1.18 8.65 -22.88
C LEU A 192 -1.31 7.20 -22.38
N ASN A 193 -0.25 6.41 -22.46
CA ASN A 193 -0.30 5.04 -21.98
C ASN A 193 -0.32 5.01 -20.45
N ALA A 194 -1.45 4.61 -19.89
CA ALA A 194 -1.61 4.54 -18.44
C ALA A 194 -2.44 3.32 -18.02
N VAL A 195 -2.07 2.75 -16.90
CA VAL A 195 -2.94 1.85 -16.12
C VAL A 195 -3.52 2.66 -14.98
N VAL A 196 -4.83 2.66 -14.84
CA VAL A 196 -5.54 3.54 -13.92
C VAL A 196 -6.43 2.74 -12.98
N LEU A 197 -6.21 2.90 -11.69
CA LEU A 197 -7.13 2.53 -10.62
C LEU A 197 -7.81 3.81 -10.11
N GLU A 198 -9.11 3.95 -10.34
CA GLU A 198 -9.90 5.07 -9.85
C GLU A 198 -10.76 4.63 -8.66
N ILE A 199 -10.52 5.22 -7.49
CA ILE A 199 -11.23 4.90 -6.27
C ILE A 199 -12.09 6.10 -5.87
N ASN A 200 -13.36 6.00 -6.16
CA ASN A 200 -14.40 6.98 -5.82
C ASN A 200 -15.53 6.34 -4.97
N ALA A 201 -15.30 5.15 -4.43
CA ALA A 201 -16.21 4.50 -3.51
C ALA A 201 -15.98 4.99 -2.08
N THR A 202 -17.06 5.05 -1.29
CA THR A 202 -16.98 5.46 0.13
C THR A 202 -16.18 4.46 0.95
N ASN A 203 -16.40 3.16 0.70
CA ASN A 203 -15.70 2.09 1.39
C ASN A 203 -14.93 1.24 0.38
N PHE A 204 -13.62 1.26 0.49
CA PHE A 204 -12.73 0.46 -0.35
C PHE A 204 -11.74 -0.29 0.54
N ARG A 205 -11.75 -1.61 0.46
CA ARG A 205 -10.86 -2.47 1.24
C ARG A 205 -10.29 -3.58 0.37
N VAL A 206 -8.97 -3.73 0.42
CA VAL A 206 -8.23 -4.87 -0.12
C VAL A 206 -7.39 -5.45 1.01
N GLY A 207 -7.64 -6.70 1.40
CA GLY A 207 -6.94 -7.36 2.50
C GLY A 207 -5.50 -7.72 2.15
N GLY A 208 -5.25 -8.11 0.90
CA GLY A 208 -3.93 -8.33 0.33
C GLY A 208 -3.33 -7.10 -0.33
N ASN A 209 -2.39 -7.30 -1.24
CA ASN A 209 -1.74 -6.21 -1.95
C ASN A 209 -2.61 -5.64 -3.09
N VAL A 210 -2.54 -4.33 -3.26
CA VAL A 210 -2.96 -3.67 -4.50
C VAL A 210 -1.72 -3.55 -5.39
N THR A 211 -1.75 -4.23 -6.53
CA THR A 211 -0.64 -4.27 -7.49
C THR A 211 -1.09 -3.68 -8.81
N ILE A 212 -0.34 -2.69 -9.30
CA ILE A 212 -0.54 -2.12 -10.63
C ILE A 212 0.73 -2.38 -11.43
N GLN A 213 0.59 -3.15 -12.51
CA GLN A 213 1.70 -3.53 -13.37
C GLN A 213 1.44 -3.05 -14.79
N ASN A 214 2.40 -2.28 -15.30
CA ASN A 214 2.45 -1.86 -16.67
C ASN A 214 3.83 -2.23 -17.24
N ASN A 215 3.89 -3.24 -18.08
CA ASN A 215 5.14 -3.75 -18.62
C ASN A 215 5.85 -2.79 -19.58
N TRP A 216 5.25 -1.63 -19.87
CA TRP A 216 5.74 -0.68 -20.87
C TRP A 216 6.45 0.54 -20.29
N GLY A 217 6.60 0.61 -18.96
CA GLY A 217 7.32 1.72 -18.33
C GLY A 217 6.58 3.06 -18.33
N ASP A 218 5.32 3.08 -18.78
CA ASP A 218 4.48 4.26 -18.75
C ASP A 218 3.83 4.48 -17.35
N LYS A 219 2.73 5.19 -17.26
CA LYS A 219 2.19 5.67 -15.99
C LYS A 219 1.29 4.65 -15.31
N ASN A 220 1.49 4.44 -14.03
CA ASN A 220 0.64 3.65 -13.14
C ASN A 220 -0.10 4.61 -12.21
N ILE A 221 -1.39 4.86 -12.47
CA ILE A 221 -2.15 5.94 -11.86
C ILE A 221 -3.14 5.40 -10.85
N ILE A 222 -3.14 5.98 -9.66
CA ILE A 222 -4.15 5.76 -8.63
C ILE A 222 -4.85 7.10 -8.39
N TYR A 223 -6.09 7.22 -8.89
CA TYR A 223 -6.94 8.34 -8.57
C TYR A 223 -7.63 8.12 -7.24
N MET A 224 -7.37 8.98 -6.30
CA MET A 224 -8.06 9.06 -5.02
C MET A 224 -9.09 10.18 -5.10
N CYS A 225 -10.30 9.82 -5.55
CA CYS A 225 -11.36 10.81 -5.73
C CYS A 225 -12.12 11.02 -4.42
N GLY A 226 -12.14 12.25 -3.93
CA GLY A 226 -13.03 12.72 -2.88
C GLY A 226 -13.84 13.91 -3.41
N THR A 227 -15.15 13.82 -3.39
CA THR A 227 -16.01 14.91 -3.87
C THR A 227 -16.55 15.80 -2.76
N SER A 228 -16.19 15.55 -1.51
CA SER A 228 -16.68 16.28 -0.35
C SER A 228 -15.55 16.55 0.66
N SER A 229 -15.80 17.48 1.57
CA SER A 229 -14.92 17.79 2.71
C SER A 229 -14.79 16.66 3.75
N THR A 230 -15.21 15.44 3.42
CA THR A 230 -15.12 14.27 4.28
C THR A 230 -13.84 13.50 4.00
N SER A 231 -13.20 13.00 5.06
CA SER A 231 -12.08 12.07 4.97
C SER A 231 -12.55 10.73 4.42
N TYR A 232 -11.81 10.17 3.47
CA TYR A 232 -12.07 8.85 2.89
C TYR A 232 -10.96 7.91 3.30
N ALA A 233 -11.33 6.81 3.94
CA ALA A 233 -10.40 5.76 4.29
C ALA A 233 -10.30 4.73 3.15
N ARG A 234 -9.07 4.41 2.75
CA ARG A 234 -8.74 3.38 1.76
C ARG A 234 -7.81 2.38 2.41
N SER A 235 -8.29 1.15 2.59
CA SER A 235 -7.54 0.11 3.28
C SER A 235 -6.94 -0.87 2.28
N PHE A 236 -5.63 -1.03 2.34
CA PHE A 236 -4.85 -1.96 1.52
C PHE A 236 -4.02 -2.88 2.41
N GLY A 237 -3.88 -4.15 2.02
CA GLY A 237 -2.88 -5.02 2.61
C GLY A 237 -1.46 -4.52 2.33
N GLY A 238 -1.25 -3.93 1.15
CA GLY A 238 -0.03 -3.23 0.74
C GLY A 238 -0.19 -2.65 -0.65
N LEU A 239 0.66 -1.69 -1.01
CA LEU A 239 0.65 -1.06 -2.33
C LEU A 239 1.94 -1.39 -3.08
N ARG A 240 1.82 -2.02 -4.26
CA ARG A 240 2.94 -2.40 -5.13
C ARG A 240 2.87 -1.70 -6.47
N VAL A 241 3.74 -0.73 -6.67
CA VAL A 241 3.95 -0.03 -7.94
C VAL A 241 5.43 0.19 -8.11
N SER A 242 6.07 -0.58 -8.98
CA SER A 242 7.54 -0.65 -9.07
C SER A 242 8.21 0.59 -9.68
N GLN A 243 7.48 1.34 -10.51
CA GLN A 243 8.02 2.55 -11.17
C GLN A 243 6.90 3.40 -11.75
N ASN A 244 7.20 4.69 -11.97
CA ASN A 244 6.29 5.65 -12.62
C ASN A 244 4.88 5.68 -12.02
N GLY A 245 4.77 5.43 -10.72
CA GLY A 245 3.53 5.54 -9.98
C GLY A 245 3.07 6.99 -9.90
N MET A 246 1.77 7.20 -9.92
CA MET A 246 1.16 8.51 -9.73
C MET A 246 -0.03 8.38 -8.80
N ILE A 247 0.09 8.84 -7.56
CA ILE A 247 -1.07 9.03 -6.68
C ILE A 247 -1.63 10.42 -6.95
N ILE A 248 -2.86 10.49 -7.42
CA ILE A 248 -3.52 11.75 -7.77
C ILE A 248 -4.66 12.00 -6.81
N LEU A 249 -4.57 13.10 -6.07
CA LEU A 249 -5.61 13.56 -5.17
C LEU A 249 -6.56 14.48 -5.95
N ASN A 250 -7.82 14.05 -6.06
CA ASN A 250 -8.85 14.79 -6.78
C ASN A 250 -9.69 15.61 -5.80
N GLY A 251 -9.44 16.90 -5.78
CA GLY A 251 -10.20 17.89 -5.05
C GLY A 251 -10.20 19.20 -5.82
N THR A 252 -10.97 20.17 -5.40
CA THR A 252 -10.98 21.51 -5.98
C THR A 252 -10.46 22.52 -4.96
N PRO A 253 -9.97 23.72 -5.38
CA PRO A 253 -9.53 24.74 -4.44
C PRO A 253 -10.58 25.13 -3.39
N GLU A 254 -11.86 24.99 -3.72
CA GLU A 254 -12.98 25.28 -2.82
C GLU A 254 -13.36 24.09 -1.94
N LYS A 255 -12.86 22.89 -2.26
CA LYS A 255 -13.15 21.64 -1.56
C LYS A 255 -11.87 20.84 -1.36
N THR A 256 -11.11 21.23 -0.34
CA THR A 256 -9.97 20.45 0.10
C THR A 256 -10.42 19.09 0.62
N SER A 257 -9.69 18.05 0.30
CA SER A 257 -9.98 16.70 0.76
C SER A 257 -8.76 16.11 1.47
N THR A 258 -9.02 15.36 2.52
CA THR A 258 -8.03 14.49 3.15
C THR A 258 -8.38 13.05 2.81
N THR A 259 -7.42 12.30 2.32
CA THR A 259 -7.56 10.88 2.00
C THR A 259 -6.63 10.09 2.90
N ASP A 260 -7.18 9.16 3.67
CA ASP A 260 -6.38 8.21 4.44
C ASP A 260 -6.10 6.96 3.61
N LEU A 261 -4.83 6.65 3.44
CA LEU A 261 -4.34 5.41 2.87
C LEU A 261 -3.89 4.52 4.02
N ILE A 262 -4.71 3.52 4.32
CA ILE A 262 -4.54 2.65 5.48
C ILE A 262 -3.89 1.34 5.03
N PHE A 263 -2.74 1.02 5.58
CA PHE A 263 -2.03 -0.24 5.32
C PHE A 263 -2.24 -1.24 6.45
N THR A 264 -2.54 -2.48 6.05
CA THR A 264 -2.71 -3.64 6.95
C THR A 264 -1.84 -4.81 6.51
N ASN A 265 -0.79 -4.54 5.71
CA ASN A 265 0.07 -5.57 5.16
C ASN A 265 0.88 -6.29 6.25
N THR A 266 1.10 -7.58 6.01
CA THR A 266 1.97 -8.45 6.84
C THR A 266 3.24 -8.86 6.11
N SER A 267 3.50 -8.28 4.94
CA SER A 267 4.68 -8.49 4.09
C SER A 267 5.19 -7.17 3.56
N GLU A 268 6.32 -7.19 2.89
CA GLU A 268 6.89 -6.00 2.26
C GLU A 268 6.15 -5.62 0.98
N SER A 269 5.91 -4.33 0.79
CA SER A 269 5.34 -3.73 -0.41
C SER A 269 6.01 -2.40 -0.70
N GLU A 270 6.12 -2.02 -1.98
CA GLU A 270 6.80 -0.81 -2.41
C GLU A 270 5.99 -0.03 -3.44
N TYR A 271 5.85 1.26 -3.19
CA TYR A 271 5.38 2.25 -4.15
C TYR A 271 6.52 3.17 -4.55
N VAL A 272 6.70 3.32 -5.86
CA VAL A 272 7.69 4.24 -6.44
C VAL A 272 7.00 5.16 -7.41
N GLY A 273 6.95 6.47 -7.10
CA GLY A 273 6.23 7.41 -7.96
C GLY A 273 6.06 8.80 -7.37
N GLY A 274 5.17 9.60 -7.94
CA GLY A 274 4.88 10.96 -7.52
C GLY A 274 3.54 11.11 -6.80
N LEU A 275 3.40 12.21 -6.07
CA LEU A 275 2.15 12.67 -5.48
C LEU A 275 1.68 13.92 -6.22
N PHE A 276 0.45 13.90 -6.71
CA PHE A 276 -0.11 14.94 -7.59
C PHE A 276 -1.45 15.44 -7.08
N CYS A 277 -1.76 16.68 -7.46
CA CYS A 277 -3.10 17.26 -7.37
C CYS A 277 -3.57 17.70 -8.75
N ILE A 278 -4.90 17.78 -8.92
CA ILE A 278 -5.49 18.36 -10.11
C ILE A 278 -5.48 19.89 -9.97
N GLU A 279 -4.82 20.57 -10.92
CA GLU A 279 -4.87 22.03 -10.98
C GLU A 279 -6.23 22.49 -11.52
N SER A 280 -6.84 23.45 -10.87
CA SER A 280 -8.05 24.12 -11.34
C SER A 280 -7.81 25.62 -11.43
N ASN A 281 -7.96 26.19 -12.63
CA ASN A 281 -7.76 27.61 -12.90
C ASN A 281 -6.42 28.19 -12.41
N GLY A 282 -5.34 27.43 -12.54
CA GLY A 282 -4.01 27.84 -12.07
C GLY A 282 -3.79 27.73 -10.56
N VAL A 283 -4.73 27.15 -9.82
CA VAL A 283 -4.63 26.97 -8.37
C VAL A 283 -4.57 25.48 -8.03
N LEU A 284 -3.59 25.10 -7.22
CA LEU A 284 -3.51 23.76 -6.63
C LEU A 284 -4.37 23.69 -5.37
N PRO A 285 -5.25 22.70 -5.24
CA PRO A 285 -6.01 22.51 -4.00
C PRO A 285 -5.08 22.03 -2.87
N ASP A 286 -5.40 22.40 -1.63
CA ASP A 286 -4.69 21.90 -0.43
C ASP A 286 -5.21 20.51 -0.02
N ASN A 287 -5.06 19.56 -0.91
CA ASN A 287 -5.42 18.16 -0.64
C ASN A 287 -4.31 17.46 0.12
N LYS A 288 -4.67 16.58 1.04
CA LYS A 288 -3.73 15.82 1.86
C LYS A 288 -3.92 14.32 1.69
N LEU A 289 -2.80 13.60 1.56
CA LEU A 289 -2.71 12.16 1.65
C LEU A 289 -2.14 11.80 3.02
N ASN A 290 -2.91 11.15 3.86
CA ASN A 290 -2.38 10.55 5.09
C ASN A 290 -2.01 9.09 4.82
N ILE A 291 -0.90 8.67 5.40
CA ILE A 291 -0.43 7.29 5.37
C ILE A 291 -0.55 6.74 6.79
N ARG A 292 -1.29 5.65 6.95
CA ARG A 292 -1.51 5.03 8.25
C ARG A 292 -1.20 3.54 8.20
N MET A 293 -0.23 3.10 8.98
CA MET A 293 0.03 1.69 9.21
C MET A 293 -0.57 1.26 10.55
N THR A 294 -1.60 0.43 10.48
CA THR A 294 -2.46 0.13 11.64
C THR A 294 -1.91 -0.98 12.53
N ALA A 295 -2.58 -1.20 13.68
CA ALA A 295 -2.24 -2.27 14.60
C ALA A 295 -2.31 -3.69 13.98
N ASP A 296 -3.03 -3.86 12.88
CA ASP A 296 -3.17 -5.14 12.16
C ASP A 296 -1.94 -5.48 11.29
N SER A 297 -1.03 -4.53 11.07
CA SER A 297 0.17 -4.70 10.24
C SER A 297 1.32 -5.37 10.99
N VAL A 298 1.11 -6.59 11.44
CA VAL A 298 2.12 -7.33 12.22
C VAL A 298 3.27 -7.78 11.31
N GLY A 299 4.46 -7.18 11.49
CA GLY A 299 5.67 -7.52 10.74
C GLY A 299 5.64 -7.06 9.28
N GLY A 300 4.63 -6.30 8.87
CA GLY A 300 4.54 -5.74 7.53
C GLY A 300 5.45 -4.54 7.33
N ARG A 301 5.79 -4.26 6.06
CA ARG A 301 6.59 -3.11 5.66
C ARG A 301 5.99 -2.46 4.42
N GLN A 302 5.74 -1.15 4.47
CA GLN A 302 5.35 -0.37 3.31
C GLN A 302 6.43 0.66 3.00
N ILE A 303 6.99 0.59 1.82
CA ILE A 303 7.95 1.56 1.31
C ILE A 303 7.20 2.51 0.38
N MET A 304 7.36 3.81 0.59
CA MET A 304 6.79 4.88 -0.23
C MET A 304 7.91 5.80 -0.70
N ARG A 305 8.34 5.66 -1.95
CA ARG A 305 9.35 6.52 -2.56
C ARG A 305 8.70 7.55 -3.46
N PHE A 306 8.68 8.79 -3.00
CA PHE A 306 8.10 9.89 -3.74
C PHE A 306 9.16 10.56 -4.63
N ASN A 307 8.92 10.55 -5.93
CA ASN A 307 9.79 11.15 -6.94
C ASN A 307 9.21 12.46 -7.46
N ASN A 308 10.07 13.39 -7.80
CA ASN A 308 9.68 14.61 -8.52
C ASN A 308 9.44 14.28 -10.00
N LEU A 309 8.24 13.83 -10.31
CA LEU A 309 7.84 13.56 -11.69
C LEU A 309 7.32 14.83 -12.36
N PRO A 310 7.55 15.01 -13.68
CA PRO A 310 7.08 16.18 -14.41
C PRO A 310 5.55 16.27 -14.39
N ASP A 311 5.04 17.51 -14.48
CA ASP A 311 3.61 17.78 -14.66
C ASP A 311 3.07 17.03 -15.87
N TRP A 312 1.85 16.58 -15.76
CA TRP A 312 1.22 15.77 -16.78
C TRP A 312 -0.21 16.21 -17.05
N SER A 313 -0.68 16.09 -18.26
CA SER A 313 -2.07 16.39 -18.61
C SER A 313 -2.74 15.22 -19.32
N MET A 314 -4.00 15.01 -19.01
CA MET A 314 -4.90 14.03 -19.62
C MET A 314 -6.29 14.61 -19.73
N ASP A 315 -6.93 14.46 -20.89
CA ASP A 315 -8.30 14.97 -21.13
C ASP A 315 -8.45 16.47 -20.79
N ASN A 316 -7.41 17.28 -21.07
CA ASN A 316 -7.29 18.71 -20.72
C ASN A 316 -7.26 19.01 -19.20
N ILE A 317 -7.04 17.99 -18.37
CA ILE A 317 -6.84 18.14 -16.93
C ILE A 317 -5.35 18.12 -16.65
N VAL A 318 -4.85 19.17 -15.99
CA VAL A 318 -3.44 19.29 -15.60
C VAL A 318 -3.24 18.68 -14.22
N HIS A 319 -2.31 17.74 -14.13
CA HIS A 319 -1.89 17.11 -12.90
C HIS A 319 -0.51 17.63 -12.54
N LYS A 320 -0.41 18.33 -11.42
CA LYS A 320 0.85 18.90 -10.95
C LYS A 320 1.39 18.16 -9.75
N GLY A 321 2.70 17.97 -9.75
CA GLY A 321 3.42 17.49 -8.57
C GLY A 321 3.10 18.38 -7.36
N SER A 322 2.77 17.77 -6.24
CA SER A 322 2.34 18.48 -5.04
C SER A 322 3.20 18.14 -3.83
N PRO A 323 4.31 18.89 -3.63
CA PRO A 323 5.28 18.61 -2.57
C PRO A 323 4.72 18.79 -1.16
N ASN A 324 3.61 19.50 -1.01
CA ASN A 324 2.97 19.77 0.29
C ASN A 324 1.73 18.90 0.57
N SER A 325 1.42 17.94 -0.30
CA SER A 325 0.20 17.13 -0.16
C SER A 325 0.36 15.86 0.66
N LEU A 326 1.57 15.53 1.13
CA LEU A 326 1.71 14.51 2.16
C LEU A 326 1.26 15.11 3.51
N GLY A 327 0.22 14.51 4.09
CA GLY A 327 -0.34 14.92 5.38
C GLY A 327 0.34 14.19 6.54
N GLU A 328 -0.44 13.40 7.28
CA GLU A 328 0.05 12.64 8.42
C GLU A 328 0.65 11.30 7.96
N VAL A 329 1.76 10.91 8.57
CA VAL A 329 2.32 9.56 8.50
C VAL A 329 2.22 8.97 9.89
N GLU A 330 1.32 8.01 10.09
CA GLU A 330 1.09 7.35 11.37
C GLU A 330 1.52 5.89 11.30
N VAL A 331 2.33 5.47 12.25
CA VAL A 331 2.75 4.08 12.40
C VAL A 331 2.33 3.59 13.78
N SER A 332 1.42 2.61 13.80
CA SER A 332 0.97 1.96 15.04
C SER A 332 1.53 0.55 15.19
N ASN A 333 1.81 -0.13 14.07
CA ASN A 333 2.46 -1.44 14.03
C ASN A 333 3.08 -1.64 12.65
N GLY A 334 4.14 -2.47 12.54
CA GLY A 334 4.87 -2.69 11.29
C GLY A 334 5.87 -1.57 10.99
N ARG A 335 6.30 -1.47 9.73
CA ARG A 335 7.33 -0.52 9.30
C ARG A 335 6.86 0.30 8.09
N VAL A 336 7.01 1.61 8.17
CA VAL A 336 6.85 2.54 7.05
C VAL A 336 8.18 3.20 6.72
N ASP A 337 8.60 3.07 5.48
CA ASP A 337 9.77 3.75 4.95
C ASP A 337 9.31 4.84 3.97
N ILE A 338 9.75 6.06 4.17
CA ILE A 338 9.38 7.21 3.33
C ILE A 338 10.64 7.75 2.66
N GLY A 339 10.61 7.84 1.34
CA GLY A 339 11.57 8.62 0.54
C GLY A 339 10.91 9.88 0.02
N MET A 340 11.54 11.03 0.18
CA MET A 340 11.07 12.32 -0.29
C MET A 340 12.10 12.95 -1.23
N TYR A 341 11.63 13.53 -2.34
CA TYR A 341 12.48 14.37 -3.17
C TYR A 341 12.70 15.75 -2.56
N ASP A 342 13.73 16.45 -2.98
CA ASP A 342 14.03 17.79 -2.47
C ASP A 342 12.88 18.77 -2.67
N GLY A 343 12.54 19.49 -1.59
CA GLY A 343 11.38 20.39 -1.54
C GLY A 343 10.05 19.74 -1.16
N MET A 344 9.97 18.41 -1.07
CA MET A 344 8.78 17.73 -0.53
C MET A 344 8.79 17.76 1.00
N LYS A 345 7.58 17.86 1.59
CA LYS A 345 7.39 17.77 3.05
C LYS A 345 6.08 17.06 3.42
N GLY A 346 6.09 16.41 4.56
CA GLY A 346 4.91 15.87 5.22
C GLY A 346 4.36 16.82 6.30
N GLY A 347 3.11 16.67 6.68
CA GLY A 347 2.50 17.42 7.76
C GLY A 347 3.00 16.93 9.12
N LYS A 348 2.66 15.73 9.51
CA LYS A 348 3.00 15.18 10.83
C LYS A 348 3.51 13.74 10.76
N LEU A 349 4.57 13.45 11.49
CA LEU A 349 5.01 12.09 11.78
C LEU A 349 4.47 11.65 13.15
N MET A 350 3.77 10.52 13.20
CA MET A 350 3.17 9.97 14.42
C MET A 350 3.64 8.53 14.66
N LEU A 351 4.27 8.28 15.80
CA LEU A 351 4.71 6.95 16.21
C LEU A 351 3.95 6.52 17.46
N ASN A 352 2.92 5.67 17.25
CA ASN A 352 1.97 5.25 18.28
C ASN A 352 2.00 3.74 18.50
N GLY A 353 3.19 3.18 18.77
CA GLY A 353 3.41 1.74 18.85
C GLY A 353 2.40 1.00 19.73
N TYR A 354 1.63 0.13 19.10
CA TYR A 354 0.72 -0.78 19.77
C TYR A 354 1.55 -1.87 20.46
N ASN A 355 1.46 -2.02 21.78
CA ASN A 355 2.20 -2.99 22.59
C ASN A 355 3.72 -2.79 22.71
N GLY A 356 4.31 -1.69 22.24
CA GLY A 356 5.73 -1.41 22.44
C GLY A 356 6.37 -0.54 21.36
N ALA A 357 7.50 0.07 21.66
CA ALA A 357 8.22 0.93 20.72
C ALA A 357 8.77 0.17 19.50
N SER A 358 9.17 -1.07 19.70
CA SER A 358 9.72 -1.93 18.63
C SER A 358 8.72 -2.34 17.54
N ASN A 359 7.43 -2.07 17.74
CA ASN A 359 6.39 -2.48 16.80
C ASN A 359 6.00 -1.37 15.81
N ALA A 360 6.23 -0.11 16.12
CA ALA A 360 5.99 1.02 15.24
C ALA A 360 7.32 1.54 14.71
N ILE A 361 7.65 1.19 13.47
CA ILE A 361 8.96 1.45 12.89
C ILE A 361 8.82 2.43 11.74
N PHE A 362 9.58 3.51 11.79
CA PHE A 362 9.71 4.47 10.71
C PHE A 362 11.16 4.52 10.22
N SER A 363 11.36 4.70 8.93
CA SER A 363 12.67 4.95 8.34
C SER A 363 12.56 5.99 7.23
N ALA A 364 13.53 6.87 7.15
CA ALA A 364 13.80 7.61 5.94
C ALA A 364 14.47 6.67 4.92
N THR A 365 14.15 6.77 3.65
CA THR A 365 14.77 5.94 2.62
C THR A 365 15.13 6.78 1.40
N GLY A 366 16.37 6.67 0.94
CA GLY A 366 16.85 7.35 -0.26
C GLY A 366 16.07 6.93 -1.53
N ILE A 367 16.04 7.81 -2.51
CA ILE A 367 15.11 7.68 -3.63
C ILE A 367 15.50 6.56 -4.60
N PHE A 368 16.75 6.24 -4.89
CA PHE A 368 17.02 5.20 -5.90
C PHE A 368 18.43 4.62 -6.02
N SER A 369 19.49 5.27 -5.53
CA SER A 369 20.80 4.91 -6.06
C SER A 369 21.95 4.82 -5.07
N GLY A 370 21.70 4.90 -3.78
CA GLY A 370 22.78 4.95 -2.78
C GLY A 370 23.63 6.24 -2.83
N THR A 371 23.21 7.20 -3.66
CA THR A 371 23.85 8.52 -3.81
C THR A 371 22.95 9.68 -3.42
N GLU A 372 21.69 9.42 -3.06
CA GLU A 372 20.75 10.43 -2.58
C GLU A 372 20.49 10.23 -1.10
N SER A 373 20.52 11.34 -0.33
CA SER A 373 20.29 11.30 1.11
C SER A 373 18.87 10.80 1.43
N GLY A 374 18.74 9.95 2.43
CA GLY A 374 17.47 9.57 3.02
C GLY A 374 16.83 10.70 3.83
N LYS A 375 16.88 11.93 3.33
CA LYS A 375 16.32 13.09 4.01
C LYS A 375 14.82 13.16 3.86
N VAL A 376 14.11 13.24 5.00
CA VAL A 376 12.67 13.50 5.06
C VAL A 376 12.37 14.72 5.90
N VAL A 377 11.33 15.46 5.53
CA VAL A 377 10.94 16.71 6.19
C VAL A 377 9.49 16.62 6.62
N PHE A 378 9.21 16.90 7.90
CA PHE A 378 7.86 17.00 8.45
C PHE A 378 7.67 18.36 9.15
N ASP A 379 6.42 18.84 9.17
CA ASP A 379 6.09 20.06 9.91
C ASP A 379 6.11 19.83 11.44
N SER A 380 5.76 18.61 11.89
CA SER A 380 5.81 18.24 13.32
C SER A 380 5.97 16.73 13.52
N MET A 381 6.32 16.34 14.73
CA MET A 381 6.39 14.94 15.15
C MET A 381 5.72 14.75 16.50
N GLU A 382 4.96 13.66 16.65
CA GLU A 382 4.43 13.19 17.94
C GLU A 382 4.76 11.72 18.12
N PHE A 383 5.09 11.32 19.34
CA PHE A 383 5.30 9.92 19.65
C PHE A 383 4.81 9.54 21.06
N SER A 384 4.25 8.35 21.16
CA SER A 384 4.04 7.64 22.42
C SER A 384 5.03 6.49 22.57
N ARG A 385 5.22 5.73 21.50
CA ARG A 385 6.19 4.64 21.39
C ARG A 385 6.55 4.45 19.93
N GLY A 386 7.84 4.34 19.63
CA GLY A 386 8.28 4.09 18.26
C GLY A 386 9.76 3.85 18.13
N THR A 387 10.12 3.29 16.98
CA THR A 387 11.50 3.12 16.55
C THR A 387 11.71 3.89 15.27
N ILE A 388 12.77 4.67 15.20
CA ILE A 388 13.26 5.26 13.97
C ILE A 388 14.53 4.51 13.57
N VAL A 389 14.54 3.97 12.37
CA VAL A 389 15.71 3.31 11.80
C VAL A 389 16.46 4.31 10.95
N PHE A 390 17.76 4.40 11.16
CA PHE A 390 18.68 5.22 10.38
C PHE A 390 19.66 4.32 9.64
N ASP A 391 19.63 4.35 8.32
CA ASP A 391 20.65 3.75 7.47
C ASP A 391 21.74 4.81 7.22
N LEU A 392 22.95 4.54 7.70
CA LEU A 392 24.08 5.46 7.55
C LEU A 392 24.82 5.20 6.23
N ALA A 393 25.51 6.23 5.75
CA ALA A 393 26.37 6.16 4.59
C ALA A 393 27.79 6.62 4.93
N GLU A 394 28.76 6.15 4.15
CA GLU A 394 30.18 6.55 4.26
C GLU A 394 30.36 8.07 4.12
N GLU A 395 29.63 8.66 3.17
CA GLU A 395 29.50 10.11 3.06
C GLU A 395 28.33 10.55 3.93
N LYS A 396 28.62 11.26 5.03
CA LYS A 396 27.65 11.64 6.10
C LYS A 396 26.39 12.32 5.57
N GLU A 397 26.51 13.02 4.45
CA GLU A 397 25.40 13.72 3.79
C GLU A 397 24.39 12.80 3.09
N PHE A 398 24.76 11.55 2.82
CA PHE A 398 23.89 10.55 2.19
C PHE A 398 23.22 9.61 3.18
N GLY A 399 23.51 9.72 4.47
CA GLY A 399 22.79 8.99 5.52
C GLY A 399 21.37 9.50 5.72
N ASP A 400 20.57 8.68 6.40
CA ASP A 400 19.21 9.07 6.77
C ASP A 400 19.17 10.26 7.71
N PHE A 401 18.30 11.22 7.43
CA PHE A 401 18.11 12.40 8.25
C PHE A 401 16.64 12.81 8.30
N ILE A 402 16.14 13.12 9.50
CA ILE A 402 14.77 13.57 9.71
C ILE A 402 14.77 15.04 10.17
N GLN A 403 14.21 15.89 9.34
CA GLN A 403 14.01 17.30 9.70
C GLN A 403 12.57 17.52 10.15
N ILE A 404 12.39 18.02 11.35
CA ILE A 404 11.10 18.47 11.88
C ILE A 404 11.14 20.00 11.96
N ASN A 405 10.33 20.67 11.14
CA ASN A 405 10.34 22.14 11.08
C ASN A 405 9.78 22.80 12.34
N GLY A 406 8.90 22.11 13.07
CA GLY A 406 8.28 22.56 14.31
C GLY A 406 8.58 21.63 15.48
N ALA A 407 7.56 21.32 16.27
CA ALA A 407 7.69 20.55 17.50
C ALA A 407 7.96 19.06 17.29
N ALA A 408 8.90 18.51 18.08
CA ALA A 408 9.00 17.08 18.36
C ALA A 408 8.48 16.80 19.77
N THR A 409 7.35 16.13 19.88
CA THR A 409 6.59 16.06 21.13
C THR A 409 6.32 14.62 21.57
N ARG A 410 6.69 14.31 22.81
CA ARG A 410 6.21 13.10 23.47
C ARG A 410 4.78 13.31 23.98
N THR A 411 3.91 12.32 23.76
CA THR A 411 2.49 12.40 24.13
C THR A 411 2.20 11.89 25.54
N SER A 412 3.15 11.22 26.20
CA SER A 412 3.00 10.74 27.57
C SER A 412 4.33 10.72 28.31
N VAL A 413 4.28 10.64 29.63
CA VAL A 413 5.48 10.50 30.50
C VAL A 413 6.14 9.12 30.38
N THR A 414 5.45 8.14 29.82
CA THR A 414 5.96 6.79 29.54
C THR A 414 6.27 6.62 28.05
N ALA A 415 6.39 7.72 27.31
CA ALA A 415 6.77 7.67 25.91
C ALA A 415 8.19 7.10 25.77
N GLU A 416 8.37 6.28 24.75
CA GLU A 416 9.63 5.63 24.44
C GLU A 416 9.94 5.81 22.94
N LEU A 417 11.10 6.36 22.64
CA LEU A 417 11.60 6.50 21.27
C LEU A 417 12.92 5.77 21.16
N ILE A 418 13.03 4.85 20.20
CA ILE A 418 14.24 4.10 19.91
C ILE A 418 14.85 4.65 18.61
N PHE A 419 16.13 5.00 18.66
CA PHE A 419 16.94 5.24 17.46
C PHE A 419 17.74 3.97 17.18
N ASP A 420 17.38 3.26 16.11
CA ASP A 420 18.02 2.02 15.66
C ASP A 420 18.96 2.37 14.51
N ILE A 421 20.26 2.40 14.79
CA ILE A 421 21.25 2.78 13.78
C ILE A 421 21.78 1.50 13.11
N ASN A 422 21.55 1.41 11.81
CA ASN A 422 21.90 0.27 11.01
C ASN A 422 23.29 0.47 10.37
N ILE A 423 24.33 0.10 11.11
CA ILE A 423 25.71 0.05 10.65
C ILE A 423 26.43 -1.10 11.34
N SER A 424 27.21 -1.86 10.60
CA SER A 424 28.05 -2.92 11.17
C SER A 424 29.36 -2.35 11.72
N ALA A 425 29.95 -3.01 12.72
CA ALA A 425 31.26 -2.64 13.25
C ALA A 425 32.34 -2.62 12.16
N TYR A 426 32.27 -3.54 11.20
CA TYR A 426 33.22 -3.62 10.09
C TYR A 426 33.14 -2.40 9.15
N GLU A 427 31.92 -1.98 8.78
CA GLU A 427 31.70 -0.78 7.96
C GLU A 427 32.19 0.47 8.68
N LEU A 428 31.79 0.63 9.95
CA LEU A 428 32.19 1.78 10.76
C LEU A 428 33.71 1.86 10.94
N GLU A 429 34.40 0.72 11.20
CA GLU A 429 35.85 0.68 11.28
C GLU A 429 36.52 1.09 9.96
N GLY A 430 35.95 0.65 8.83
CA GLY A 430 36.40 1.08 7.50
C GLY A 430 36.31 2.57 7.32
N TRP A 431 35.19 3.19 7.69
CA TRP A 431 34.97 4.64 7.57
C TRP A 431 35.88 5.43 8.49
N LEU A 432 35.96 5.06 9.79
CA LEU A 432 36.86 5.69 10.75
C LEU A 432 38.33 5.68 10.27
N SER A 433 38.77 4.54 9.77
CA SER A 433 40.12 4.39 9.23
C SER A 433 40.34 5.20 7.95
N GLY A 434 39.37 5.20 7.05
CA GLY A 434 39.42 5.95 5.78
C GLY A 434 39.51 7.47 5.98
N PHE A 435 38.77 7.99 6.95
CA PHE A 435 38.74 9.44 7.27
C PHE A 435 39.71 9.83 8.38
N GLN A 436 40.41 8.88 9.02
CA GLN A 436 41.33 9.10 10.14
C GLN A 436 40.64 9.78 11.34
N GLU A 437 39.39 9.37 11.61
CA GLU A 437 38.58 9.83 12.73
C GLU A 437 38.56 8.76 13.86
N ASP A 438 38.49 9.20 15.11
CA ASP A 438 38.35 8.32 16.27
C ASP A 438 36.85 8.02 16.56
N GLU A 439 35.98 8.94 16.20
CA GLU A 439 34.53 8.87 16.37
C GLU A 439 33.82 9.34 15.08
N TRP A 440 32.77 8.60 14.68
CA TRP A 440 31.90 8.98 13.56
C TRP A 440 30.71 9.79 14.08
N ASN A 441 30.75 11.11 13.87
CA ASN A 441 29.67 11.99 14.27
C ASN A 441 28.71 12.21 13.11
N VAL A 442 27.42 11.89 13.29
CA VAL A 442 26.38 12.03 12.28
C VAL A 442 25.11 12.63 12.87
N ASP A 443 24.56 13.63 12.19
CA ASP A 443 23.29 14.22 12.56
C ASP A 443 22.15 13.32 12.08
N LEU A 444 21.22 12.99 12.97
CA LEU A 444 20.12 12.08 12.73
C LEU A 444 18.79 12.81 12.59
N MET A 445 18.56 13.84 13.43
CA MET A 445 17.28 14.53 13.48
C MET A 445 17.45 15.97 13.92
N SER A 446 16.65 16.88 13.36
CA SER A 446 16.54 18.25 13.85
C SER A 446 15.08 18.66 14.11
N PHE A 447 14.85 19.58 15.08
CA PHE A 447 13.53 20.07 15.45
C PHE A 447 13.59 21.44 16.15
N SER A 448 12.45 22.15 16.27
CA SER A 448 12.37 23.42 16.98
C SER A 448 12.57 23.24 18.50
N THR A 449 13.54 23.91 19.06
CA THR A 449 13.89 23.82 20.50
C THR A 449 12.74 24.33 21.38
N SER A 450 12.15 25.47 21.03
CA SER A 450 11.19 26.18 21.89
C SER A 450 9.82 25.52 21.97
N GLU A 451 9.47 24.66 20.96
CA GLU A 451 8.18 24.02 20.84
C GLU A 451 8.20 22.56 21.27
N SER A 452 9.38 22.01 21.52
CA SER A 452 9.59 20.58 21.74
C SER A 452 9.76 20.25 23.24
N ASN A 453 9.37 19.02 23.59
CA ASN A 453 9.61 18.44 24.91
C ASN A 453 10.46 17.16 24.86
N LEU A 454 11.14 16.93 23.74
CA LEU A 454 12.04 15.80 23.52
C LEU A 454 13.42 16.10 24.12
N THR A 455 13.95 15.16 24.88
CA THR A 455 15.30 15.23 25.48
C THR A 455 16.09 13.96 25.12
N ALA A 456 17.41 13.98 25.28
CA ALA A 456 18.25 12.82 25.04
C ALA A 456 17.86 11.61 25.90
N ASP A 457 17.38 11.85 27.13
CA ASP A 457 16.94 10.80 28.05
C ASP A 457 15.63 10.09 27.60
N ASP A 458 14.89 10.70 26.69
CA ASP A 458 13.67 10.11 26.11
C ASP A 458 13.98 9.12 24.97
N ILE A 459 15.26 9.04 24.55
CA ILE A 459 15.69 8.27 23.39
C ILE A 459 16.61 7.12 23.83
N THR A 460 16.23 5.92 23.46
CA THR A 460 17.09 4.74 23.60
C THR A 460 17.87 4.52 22.30
N LEU A 461 19.20 4.55 22.38
CA LEU A 461 20.07 4.23 21.26
C LEU A 461 20.24 2.71 21.15
N LYS A 462 19.90 2.15 19.98
CA LYS A 462 20.11 0.76 19.66
C LYS A 462 21.14 0.65 18.54
N LEU A 463 22.21 -0.12 18.78
CA LEU A 463 23.35 -0.31 17.90
C LEU A 463 23.56 -1.79 17.62
N GLN A 464 24.24 -2.10 16.52
CA GLN A 464 24.67 -3.46 16.22
C GLN A 464 25.86 -3.89 17.12
N ASP A 465 26.06 -5.21 17.21
CA ASP A 465 27.16 -5.79 18.01
C ASP A 465 28.52 -5.24 17.56
N GLY A 466 29.32 -4.78 18.53
CA GLY A 466 30.65 -4.22 18.28
C GLY A 466 30.64 -2.74 17.87
N VAL A 467 29.49 -2.11 17.76
CA VAL A 467 29.34 -0.66 17.61
C VAL A 467 28.94 -0.07 18.96
N PHE A 468 29.64 0.98 19.37
CA PHE A 468 29.38 1.74 20.59
C PHE A 468 29.07 3.19 20.24
N GLY A 469 28.29 3.86 21.06
CA GLY A 469 27.99 5.26 20.78
C GLY A 469 27.10 5.90 21.82
N LYS A 470 26.91 7.19 21.64
CA LYS A 470 26.06 8.05 22.46
C LYS A 470 25.32 9.05 21.60
N LEU A 471 24.18 9.54 22.11
CA LEU A 471 23.45 10.65 21.54
C LEU A 471 23.77 11.94 22.28
N SER A 472 23.83 13.03 21.55
CA SER A 472 23.89 14.38 22.09
C SER A 472 22.83 15.24 21.40
N ILE A 473 22.30 16.23 22.13
CA ILE A 473 21.43 17.27 21.57
C ILE A 473 22.17 18.59 21.69
N THR A 474 22.31 19.28 20.57
CA THR A 474 22.92 20.60 20.50
C THR A 474 21.89 21.59 19.99
N ASP A 475 21.77 22.73 20.70
CA ASP A 475 20.85 23.80 20.33
C ASP A 475 21.63 24.93 19.67
N LEU A 476 21.21 25.31 18.49
CA LEU A 476 21.77 26.43 17.74
C LEU A 476 20.61 27.21 17.09
N ASP A 477 20.53 28.50 17.37
CA ASP A 477 19.56 29.43 16.80
C ASP A 477 18.08 28.95 16.88
N GLY A 478 17.73 28.26 17.97
CA GLY A 478 16.37 27.74 18.20
C GLY A 478 16.07 26.43 17.54
N ILE A 479 17.07 25.77 16.96
CA ILE A 479 16.99 24.43 16.39
C ILE A 479 17.83 23.48 17.24
N SER A 480 17.20 22.40 17.70
CA SER A 480 17.88 21.28 18.36
C SER A 480 18.25 20.25 17.31
N THR A 481 19.49 19.78 17.35
CA THR A 481 19.97 18.70 16.50
C THR A 481 20.43 17.52 17.35
N ILE A 482 19.92 16.33 17.06
CA ILE A 482 20.36 15.07 17.66
C ILE A 482 21.48 14.50 16.80
N THR A 483 22.64 14.36 17.40
CA THR A 483 23.84 13.79 16.78
C THR A 483 24.20 12.48 17.47
N ALA A 484 24.49 11.44 16.69
CA ALA A 484 25.11 10.21 17.18
C ALA A 484 26.63 10.29 17.02
N SER A 485 27.37 9.99 18.10
CA SER A 485 28.82 9.75 18.06
C SER A 485 29.05 8.26 18.18
N LEU A 486 29.60 7.65 17.14
CA LEU A 486 29.76 6.20 17.00
C LEU A 486 31.24 5.79 16.94
N THR A 487 31.59 4.67 17.56
CA THR A 487 32.93 4.11 17.55
C THR A 487 32.87 2.58 17.61
N THR A 488 33.94 1.91 17.20
CA THR A 488 34.11 0.46 17.38
C THR A 488 34.89 0.12 18.67
N VAL A 489 35.37 1.13 19.38
CA VAL A 489 36.09 0.98 20.65
C VAL A 489 35.20 1.47 21.79
N PRO A 490 34.91 0.65 22.82
CA PRO A 490 34.14 1.09 23.97
C PRO A 490 34.77 2.30 24.65
N GLU A 491 33.97 3.25 25.10
CA GLU A 491 34.50 4.38 25.89
C GLU A 491 35.25 3.88 27.12
N PRO A 492 36.31 4.60 27.58
CA PRO A 492 37.08 4.21 28.77
C PRO A 492 36.22 4.00 30.02
N ALA A 493 35.11 4.75 30.15
CA ALA A 493 34.17 4.61 31.27
C ALA A 493 33.39 3.27 31.19
N GLU A 494 33.03 2.81 30.02
CA GLU A 494 32.36 1.50 29.81
C GLU A 494 33.32 0.35 30.08
N ILE A 495 34.57 0.47 29.63
CA ILE A 495 35.63 -0.48 29.93
C ILE A 495 35.86 -0.56 31.43
N ALA A 496 35.93 0.57 32.12
CA ALA A 496 36.10 0.63 33.57
C ALA A 496 34.93 0.01 34.34
N ALA A 497 33.68 0.23 33.87
CA ALA A 497 32.48 -0.40 34.42
C ALA A 497 32.49 -1.91 34.26
N LEU A 498 32.88 -2.44 33.07
CA LEU A 498 33.01 -3.87 32.80
C LEU A 498 34.07 -4.51 33.71
N PHE A 499 35.24 -3.87 33.86
CA PHE A 499 36.29 -4.36 34.77
C PHE A 499 35.86 -4.24 36.25
N GLY A 500 35.13 -3.18 36.62
CA GLY A 500 34.58 -3.02 37.96
C GLY A 500 33.57 -4.12 38.30
N LEU A 501 32.64 -4.43 37.40
CA LEU A 501 31.69 -5.54 37.54
C LEU A 501 32.38 -6.91 37.61
N ALA A 502 33.39 -7.15 36.77
CA ALA A 502 34.19 -8.36 36.82
C ALA A 502 34.93 -8.51 38.17
N ALA A 503 35.54 -7.41 38.65
CA ALA A 503 36.22 -7.42 39.95
C ALA A 503 35.25 -7.70 41.11
N LEU A 504 34.05 -7.12 41.08
CA LEU A 504 32.98 -7.38 42.05
C LEU A 504 32.51 -8.83 42.01
N PHE A 505 32.36 -9.40 40.82
CA PHE A 505 31.99 -10.79 40.64
C PHE A 505 33.06 -11.76 41.20
N PHE A 506 34.32 -11.48 40.92
CA PHE A 506 35.43 -12.29 41.48
C PHE A 506 35.54 -12.14 43.00
N ALA A 507 35.35 -10.95 43.55
CA ALA A 507 35.32 -10.69 45.01
C ALA A 507 34.16 -11.44 45.68
N TRP A 508 32.96 -11.41 45.07
CA TRP A 508 31.79 -12.16 45.55
C TRP A 508 32.02 -13.68 45.52
N ARG A 509 32.58 -14.21 44.43
CA ARG A 509 32.88 -15.65 44.29
C ARG A 509 33.91 -16.11 45.29
N LYS A 510 34.84 -15.23 45.68
CA LYS A 510 35.84 -15.55 46.69
C LYS A 510 35.27 -15.55 48.10
N ARG A 511 34.23 -14.73 48.36
CA ARG A 511 33.52 -14.72 49.64
C ARG A 511 32.56 -15.90 49.81
N SER A 512 32.01 -16.43 48.73
CA SER A 512 31.08 -17.56 48.78
C SER A 512 31.79 -18.93 48.94
N LYS A 513 33.12 -18.98 48.92
CA LYS A 513 33.93 -20.18 49.14
C LYS A 513 34.55 -20.24 50.53
N LYS A 514 34.24 -19.29 51.43
CA LYS A 514 34.54 -19.34 52.85
C LYS A 514 33.24 -19.58 53.63
#